data_0dcb66f8f9f3ff1f1893f3ea61b10e89
#
_entry.id   0dcb66f8f9f3ff1f1893f3ea61b10e89
#
_cell.length_a   1.000
_cell.length_b   1.000
_cell.length_c   1.000
_cell.angle_alpha   90.00
_cell.angle_beta   90.00
_cell.angle_gamma   90.00
#
_symmetry.space_group_name_H-M   'P 1'
#
loop_
_entity.id
_entity.type
_entity.pdbx_description
1 polymer ?
#
loop_
_entity_poly.entity_id
_entity_poly.type
_entity_poly.pdbx_seq_one_letter_code
_entity_poly.pdbx_strand_id
1 'polypeptide(L)'
;TAHKIAYQYALSNNYDYLITMDADHSHNPVEIPNFLKYIQNTDFVLGSRYMQGGENNLSFFRFLLSYFGNKFIKFMLNLDCTEFTSSYRAFNLKRMHNFNLSIINSKGYSFFMETIFQIKKRGFSVTEIPIIFEARLNGESKIPKMELLRTLKNVFILKYFIVYLYSIWNH
;
A
#
# COMPACT_ATOMS: atom_id res chain seq x y z
N THR A 1 10.33 -11.12 -2.34
CA THR A 1 10.61 -9.68 -2.21
C THR A 1 11.00 -9.33 -0.78
N ALA A 2 11.77 -8.23 -0.57
CA ALA A 2 12.21 -7.80 0.76
C ALA A 2 11.03 -7.66 1.75
N HIS A 3 9.92 -7.06 1.34
CA HIS A 3 8.72 -6.91 2.19
C HIS A 3 8.15 -8.25 2.67
N LYS A 4 8.11 -9.28 1.82
CA LYS A 4 7.63 -10.62 2.23
C LYS A 4 8.57 -11.25 3.24
N ILE A 5 9.88 -11.12 3.03
CA ILE A 5 10.91 -11.64 3.94
C ILE A 5 10.83 -10.93 5.29
N ALA A 6 10.75 -9.59 5.30
CA ALA A 6 10.62 -8.80 6.51
C ALA A 6 9.33 -9.15 7.28
N TYR A 7 8.20 -9.33 6.58
CA TYR A 7 6.93 -9.73 7.19
C TYR A 7 7.04 -11.12 7.83
N GLN A 8 7.61 -12.09 7.11
CA GLN A 8 7.81 -13.44 7.63
C GLN A 8 8.76 -13.45 8.82
N TYR A 9 9.85 -12.71 8.75
CA TYR A 9 10.78 -12.54 9.86
C TYR A 9 10.10 -11.98 11.10
N ALA A 10 9.29 -10.94 10.94
CA ALA A 10 8.56 -10.33 12.04
C ALA A 10 7.56 -11.31 12.68
N LEU A 11 6.84 -12.11 11.88
CA LEU A 11 5.96 -13.16 12.40
C LEU A 11 6.74 -14.24 13.15
N SER A 12 7.85 -14.74 12.58
CA SER A 12 8.65 -15.82 13.17
C SER A 12 9.33 -15.42 14.49
N ASN A 13 9.56 -14.12 14.71
CA ASN A 13 10.15 -13.58 15.92
C ASN A 13 9.13 -12.94 16.88
N ASN A 14 7.83 -13.18 16.64
CA ASN A 14 6.73 -12.72 17.50
C ASN A 14 6.70 -11.20 17.72
N TYR A 15 7.07 -10.40 16.72
CA TYR A 15 6.87 -8.96 16.78
C TYR A 15 5.37 -8.59 16.74
N ASP A 16 4.99 -7.58 17.51
CA ASP A 16 3.62 -7.10 17.59
C ASP A 16 3.23 -6.28 16.36
N TYR A 17 4.16 -5.48 15.87
CA TYR A 17 3.98 -4.55 14.77
C TYR A 17 5.13 -4.66 13.77
N LEU A 18 4.82 -4.44 12.51
CA LEU A 18 5.81 -4.25 11.46
C LEU A 18 5.54 -2.93 10.77
N ILE A 19 6.53 -2.03 10.76
CA ILE A 19 6.48 -0.79 9.97
C ILE A 19 7.46 -0.92 8.82
N THR A 20 7.01 -0.60 7.61
CA THR A 20 7.83 -0.56 6.39
C THR A 20 7.91 0.85 5.85
N MET A 21 9.07 1.26 5.35
CA MET A 21 9.30 2.56 4.74
C MET A 21 10.41 2.48 3.68
N ASP A 22 10.49 3.45 2.79
CA ASP A 22 11.62 3.58 1.86
C ASP A 22 12.86 4.13 2.60
N ALA A 23 14.04 3.65 2.20
CA ALA A 23 15.31 4.01 2.82
C ALA A 23 16.07 5.10 2.03
N ASP A 24 15.41 5.81 1.10
CA ASP A 24 15.99 6.81 0.22
C ASP A 24 15.67 8.27 0.64
N HIS A 25 15.32 8.44 1.91
CA HIS A 25 14.90 9.70 2.53
C HIS A 25 13.58 10.28 2.01
N SER A 26 12.84 9.59 1.15
CA SER A 26 11.52 10.06 0.72
C SER A 26 10.43 9.89 1.80
N HIS A 27 10.64 9.01 2.76
CA HIS A 27 9.82 8.84 3.95
C HIS A 27 10.56 9.31 5.20
N ASN A 28 9.92 10.18 5.97
CA ASN A 28 10.52 10.73 7.18
C ASN A 28 10.28 9.80 8.38
N PRO A 29 11.34 9.28 9.07
CA PRO A 29 11.18 8.43 10.26
C PRO A 29 10.46 9.11 11.42
N VAL A 30 10.41 10.45 11.48
CA VAL A 30 9.67 11.23 12.49
C VAL A 30 8.17 10.89 12.48
N GLU A 31 7.63 10.34 11.39
CA GLU A 31 6.24 9.89 11.32
C GLU A 31 5.98 8.53 12.01
N ILE A 32 7.02 7.76 12.37
CA ILE A 32 6.85 6.45 13.01
C ILE A 32 5.97 6.49 14.28
N PRO A 33 6.10 7.47 15.18
CA PRO A 33 5.21 7.58 16.35
C PRO A 33 3.72 7.70 15.97
N ASN A 34 3.40 8.39 14.85
CA ASN A 34 2.03 8.47 14.34
C ASN A 34 1.54 7.10 13.89
N PHE A 35 2.34 6.34 13.16
CA PHE A 35 1.99 4.97 12.78
C PHE A 35 1.74 4.10 14.02
N LEU A 36 2.60 4.19 15.04
CA LEU A 36 2.46 3.43 16.29
C LEU A 36 1.18 3.81 17.06
N LYS A 37 0.80 5.09 17.07
CA LYS A 37 -0.43 5.56 17.70
C LYS A 37 -1.68 4.93 17.08
N TYR A 38 -1.75 4.91 15.75
CA TYR A 38 -2.94 4.44 15.05
C TYR A 38 -3.01 2.91 14.95
N ILE A 39 -1.84 2.21 14.82
CA ILE A 39 -1.82 0.77 14.62
C ILE A 39 -2.31 -0.02 15.84
N GLN A 40 -2.32 0.57 17.03
CA GLN A 40 -2.85 -0.06 18.25
C GLN A 40 -4.35 -0.39 18.12
N ASN A 41 -5.10 0.44 17.39
CA ASN A 41 -6.55 0.35 17.29
C ASN A 41 -7.06 -0.14 15.92
N THR A 42 -6.16 -0.38 14.98
CA THR A 42 -6.49 -0.82 13.61
C THR A 42 -5.60 -1.99 13.21
N ASP A 43 -5.99 -2.70 12.15
CA ASP A 43 -5.21 -3.85 11.67
C ASP A 43 -4.06 -3.41 10.75
N PHE A 44 -4.30 -2.34 9.99
CA PHE A 44 -3.31 -1.84 9.03
C PHE A 44 -3.36 -0.30 8.94
N VAL A 45 -2.20 0.34 8.96
CA VAL A 45 -2.06 1.79 8.75
C VAL A 45 -1.30 2.05 7.45
N LEU A 46 -1.80 2.98 6.67
CA LEU A 46 -1.25 3.40 5.39
C LEU A 46 -0.91 4.88 5.41
N GLY A 47 0.34 5.21 5.13
CA GLY A 47 0.76 6.59 4.92
C GLY A 47 0.29 7.09 3.55
N SER A 48 -0.54 8.13 3.53
CA SER A 48 -1.09 8.71 2.31
C SER A 48 -0.59 10.14 2.09
N ARG A 49 -0.15 10.41 0.87
CA ARG A 49 0.21 11.73 0.36
C ARG A 49 -0.99 12.52 -0.18
N TYR A 50 -2.13 11.83 -0.35
CA TYR A 50 -3.30 12.36 -1.07
C TYR A 50 -4.51 12.61 -0.19
N MET A 51 -4.42 12.30 1.09
CA MET A 51 -5.44 12.69 2.07
C MET A 51 -5.18 14.10 2.60
N GLN A 52 -6.15 14.67 3.29
CA GLN A 52 -6.00 15.98 3.93
C GLN A 52 -4.84 16.00 4.92
N GLY A 53 -3.92 16.94 4.76
CA GLY A 53 -2.69 17.04 5.56
C GLY A 53 -1.51 16.23 5.00
N GLY A 54 -1.70 15.45 3.95
CA GLY A 54 -0.60 14.80 3.23
C GLY A 54 0.05 15.75 2.20
N GLU A 55 1.34 15.60 2.00
CA GLU A 55 2.11 16.41 1.04
C GLU A 55 2.94 15.53 0.10
N ASN A 56 3.16 16.06 -1.09
CA ASN A 56 3.88 15.35 -2.14
C ASN A 56 4.80 16.31 -2.90
N ASN A 57 6.10 16.23 -2.62
CA ASN A 57 7.13 17.08 -3.21
C ASN A 57 7.70 16.53 -4.53
N LEU A 58 6.88 15.82 -5.30
CA LEU A 58 7.23 15.36 -6.65
C LEU A 58 7.07 16.49 -7.68
N SER A 59 7.73 16.33 -8.83
CA SER A 59 7.48 17.23 -9.97
C SER A 59 6.02 17.14 -10.42
N PHE A 60 5.48 18.24 -10.95
CA PHE A 60 4.07 18.39 -11.31
C PHE A 60 3.52 17.23 -12.17
N PHE A 61 4.23 16.82 -13.21
CA PHE A 61 3.78 15.72 -14.08
C PHE A 61 3.74 14.37 -13.34
N ARG A 62 4.69 14.11 -12.46
CA ARG A 62 4.70 12.88 -11.64
C ARG A 62 3.60 12.90 -10.60
N PHE A 63 3.35 14.05 -10.01
CA PHE A 63 2.22 14.23 -9.11
C PHE A 63 0.91 13.91 -9.82
N LEU A 64 0.65 14.50 -10.99
CA LEU A 64 -0.57 14.23 -11.75
C LEU A 64 -0.71 12.75 -12.12
N LEU A 65 0.35 12.13 -12.66
CA LEU A 65 0.34 10.71 -13.02
C LEU A 65 0.02 9.83 -11.82
N SER A 66 0.66 10.09 -10.69
CA SER A 66 0.45 9.31 -9.47
C SER A 66 -0.93 9.57 -8.86
N TYR A 67 -1.40 10.81 -8.83
CA TYR A 67 -2.72 11.17 -8.32
C TYR A 67 -3.86 10.53 -9.13
N PHE A 68 -3.82 10.67 -10.45
CA PHE A 68 -4.83 10.05 -11.31
C PHE A 68 -4.71 8.53 -11.32
N GLY A 69 -3.50 7.98 -11.22
CA GLY A 69 -3.28 6.55 -11.04
C GLY A 69 -3.96 6.00 -9.78
N ASN A 70 -3.80 6.67 -8.64
CA ASN A 70 -4.48 6.30 -7.39
C ASN A 70 -6.01 6.43 -7.50
N LYS A 71 -6.52 7.51 -8.11
CA LYS A 71 -7.96 7.68 -8.37
C LYS A 71 -8.53 6.57 -9.26
N PHE A 72 -7.80 6.18 -10.30
CA PHE A 72 -8.18 5.09 -11.19
C PHE A 72 -8.23 3.75 -10.44
N ILE A 73 -7.21 3.43 -9.64
CA ILE A 73 -7.18 2.20 -8.82
C ILE A 73 -8.34 2.18 -7.84
N LYS A 74 -8.58 3.28 -7.11
CA LYS A 74 -9.72 3.45 -6.19
C LYS A 74 -11.04 3.11 -6.89
N PHE A 75 -11.30 3.71 -8.05
CA PHE A 75 -12.51 3.51 -8.82
C PHE A 75 -12.64 2.06 -9.34
N MET A 76 -11.59 1.53 -9.94
CA MET A 76 -11.62 0.19 -10.54
C MET A 76 -11.81 -0.91 -9.52
N LEU A 77 -11.14 -0.83 -8.37
CA LEU A 77 -11.20 -1.86 -7.33
C LEU A 77 -12.28 -1.61 -6.28
N ASN A 78 -13.00 -0.47 -6.38
CA ASN A 78 -14.01 -0.05 -5.41
C ASN A 78 -13.48 -0.08 -3.96
N LEU A 79 -12.31 0.49 -3.75
CA LEU A 79 -11.65 0.55 -2.45
C LEU A 79 -11.69 1.96 -1.89
N ASP A 80 -12.03 2.09 -0.62
CA ASP A 80 -12.01 3.39 0.06
C ASP A 80 -10.64 3.66 0.68
N CYS A 81 -9.67 3.99 -0.18
CA CYS A 81 -8.35 4.49 0.16
C CYS A 81 -7.95 5.59 -0.83
N THR A 82 -7.06 6.47 -0.42
CA THR A 82 -6.55 7.55 -1.26
C THR A 82 -5.17 7.24 -1.85
N GLU A 83 -4.43 6.30 -1.24
CA GLU A 83 -3.08 5.91 -1.62
C GLU A 83 -2.97 4.40 -1.83
N PHE A 84 -2.33 3.96 -2.91
CA PHE A 84 -2.14 2.54 -3.23
C PHE A 84 -0.68 2.14 -3.46
N THR A 85 0.22 3.10 -3.59
CA THR A 85 1.59 2.88 -4.04
C THR A 85 2.67 3.15 -3.00
N SER A 86 2.30 3.79 -1.88
CA SER A 86 3.24 4.07 -0.78
C SER A 86 3.70 2.78 -0.10
N SER A 87 4.99 2.70 0.20
CA SER A 87 5.60 1.64 1.02
C SER A 87 5.58 1.96 2.52
N TYR A 88 5.18 3.18 2.92
CA TYR A 88 5.08 3.57 4.33
C TYR A 88 3.80 3.00 4.94
N ARG A 89 3.95 1.89 5.63
CA ARG A 89 2.84 1.07 6.11
C ARG A 89 3.15 0.48 7.47
N ALA A 90 2.11 0.28 8.27
CA ALA A 90 2.23 -0.51 9.49
C ALA A 90 1.22 -1.65 9.50
N PHE A 91 1.64 -2.79 10.00
CA PHE A 91 0.85 -4.00 10.17
C PHE A 91 0.74 -4.33 11.65
N ASN A 92 -0.46 -4.55 12.16
CA ASN A 92 -0.69 -5.13 13.48
C ASN A 92 -0.67 -6.65 13.35
N LEU A 93 0.48 -7.27 13.60
CA LEU A 93 0.69 -8.70 13.37
C LEU A 93 -0.18 -9.56 14.30
N LYS A 94 -0.46 -9.08 15.52
CA LYS A 94 -1.35 -9.77 16.46
C LYS A 94 -2.79 -9.85 15.95
N ARG A 95 -3.31 -8.72 15.43
CA ARG A 95 -4.68 -8.65 14.89
C ARG A 95 -4.79 -9.33 13.53
N MET A 96 -3.71 -9.32 12.75
CA MET A 96 -3.64 -9.90 11.40
C MET A 96 -3.03 -11.31 11.38
N HIS A 97 -3.18 -12.10 12.44
CA HIS A 97 -2.57 -13.43 12.59
C HIS A 97 -2.92 -14.40 11.43
N ASN A 98 -4.09 -14.22 10.80
CA ASN A 98 -4.55 -15.02 9.64
C ASN A 98 -4.15 -14.41 8.28
N PHE A 99 -3.35 -13.33 8.26
CA PHE A 99 -2.88 -12.70 7.04
C PHE A 99 -1.42 -13.02 6.80
N ASN A 100 -1.06 -13.29 5.55
CA ASN A 100 0.34 -13.47 5.15
C ASN A 100 0.59 -12.83 3.80
N LEU A 101 1.66 -12.06 3.68
CA LEU A 101 2.06 -11.42 2.43
C LEU A 101 2.48 -12.40 1.33
N SER A 102 2.65 -13.70 1.64
CA SER A 102 2.94 -14.73 0.63
C SER A 102 1.88 -14.84 -0.47
N ILE A 103 0.62 -14.52 -0.12
CA ILE A 103 -0.53 -14.55 -1.06
C ILE A 103 -0.46 -13.50 -2.16
N ILE A 104 0.35 -12.43 -1.99
CA ILE A 104 0.50 -11.36 -2.97
C ILE A 104 1.37 -11.85 -4.12
N ASN A 105 0.84 -11.85 -5.33
CA ASN A 105 1.55 -12.35 -6.52
C ASN A 105 2.20 -11.24 -7.34
N SER A 106 1.73 -10.02 -7.22
CA SER A 106 2.24 -8.85 -7.95
C SER A 106 3.65 -8.45 -7.49
N LYS A 107 4.34 -7.72 -8.36
CA LYS A 107 5.68 -7.14 -8.13
C LYS A 107 5.63 -5.64 -8.37
N GLY A 108 6.67 -4.91 -7.93
CA GLY A 108 6.76 -3.45 -8.09
C GLY A 108 5.62 -2.72 -7.37
N TYR A 109 5.11 -1.65 -7.96
CA TYR A 109 4.02 -0.86 -7.37
C TYR A 109 2.73 -1.66 -7.21
N SER A 110 2.48 -2.62 -8.10
CA SER A 110 1.30 -3.50 -8.00
C SER A 110 1.29 -4.35 -6.73
N PHE A 111 2.45 -4.67 -6.16
CA PHE A 111 2.55 -5.36 -4.87
C PHE A 111 1.84 -4.57 -3.76
N PHE A 112 2.05 -3.28 -3.72
CA PHE A 112 1.46 -2.40 -2.71
C PHE A 112 -0.06 -2.28 -2.87
N MET A 113 -0.52 -2.12 -4.11
CA MET A 113 -1.93 -2.08 -4.46
C MET A 113 -2.64 -3.41 -4.12
N GLU A 114 -2.09 -4.56 -4.54
CA GLU A 114 -2.65 -5.87 -4.25
C GLU A 114 -2.69 -6.15 -2.75
N THR A 115 -1.68 -5.69 -2.00
CA THR A 115 -1.67 -5.82 -0.53
C THR A 115 -2.90 -5.15 0.10
N ILE A 116 -3.20 -3.90 -0.26
CA ILE A 116 -4.37 -3.18 0.26
C ILE A 116 -5.65 -3.90 -0.16
N PHE A 117 -5.73 -4.33 -1.42
CA PHE A 117 -6.87 -5.08 -1.93
C PHE A 117 -7.12 -6.34 -1.11
N GLN A 118 -6.10 -7.15 -0.85
CA GLN A 118 -6.21 -8.39 -0.10
C GLN A 118 -6.56 -8.15 1.38
N ILE A 119 -6.03 -7.10 1.99
CA ILE A 119 -6.35 -6.68 3.36
C ILE A 119 -7.83 -6.30 3.47
N LYS A 120 -8.29 -5.36 2.63
CA LYS A 120 -9.70 -4.91 2.62
C LYS A 120 -10.68 -6.05 2.31
N LYS A 121 -10.34 -6.91 1.34
CA LYS A 121 -11.17 -8.04 0.97
C LYS A 121 -11.37 -9.06 2.10
N ARG A 122 -10.41 -9.20 3.00
CA ARG A 122 -10.50 -10.06 4.18
C ARG A 122 -11.16 -9.40 5.38
N GLY A 123 -11.68 -8.18 5.21
CA GLY A 123 -12.39 -7.46 6.26
C GLY A 123 -11.49 -6.79 7.30
N PHE A 124 -10.18 -6.73 7.08
CA PHE A 124 -9.29 -6.01 7.98
C PHE A 124 -9.52 -4.50 7.90
N SER A 125 -9.43 -3.84 9.05
CA SER A 125 -9.53 -2.39 9.15
C SER A 125 -8.28 -1.70 8.60
N VAL A 126 -8.49 -0.65 7.80
CA VAL A 126 -7.41 0.17 7.23
C VAL A 126 -7.63 1.61 7.64
N THR A 127 -6.62 2.20 8.25
CA THR A 127 -6.57 3.63 8.59
C THR A 127 -5.52 4.30 7.74
N GLU A 128 -5.87 5.39 7.06
CA GLU A 128 -4.89 6.25 6.38
C GLU A 128 -4.46 7.38 7.34
N ILE A 129 -3.18 7.70 7.32
CA ILE A 129 -2.62 8.86 8.00
C ILE A 129 -1.87 9.73 7.00
N PRO A 130 -1.89 11.06 7.15
CA PRO A 130 -1.15 11.95 6.26
C PRO A 130 0.35 11.76 6.47
N ILE A 131 1.09 11.75 5.36
CA ILE A 131 2.55 11.76 5.36
C ILE A 131 3.07 12.84 4.43
N ILE A 132 4.27 13.34 4.71
CA ILE A 132 5.03 14.20 3.81
C ILE A 132 5.97 13.29 3.02
N PHE A 133 5.86 13.32 1.69
CA PHE A 133 6.73 12.58 0.80
C PHE A 133 7.74 13.52 0.15
N GLU A 134 8.99 13.38 0.53
CA GLU A 134 10.08 14.22 0.03
C GLU A 134 10.63 13.72 -1.31
N ALA A 135 11.17 14.65 -2.09
CA ALA A 135 11.96 14.27 -3.24
C ALA A 135 13.24 13.54 -2.76
N ARG A 136 13.63 12.50 -3.47
CA ARG A 136 14.86 11.76 -3.15
C ARG A 136 16.06 12.70 -3.14
N LEU A 137 16.90 12.59 -2.14
CA LEU A 137 18.14 13.37 -2.05
C LEU A 137 19.14 13.00 -3.15
N ASN A 138 19.16 11.73 -3.56
CA ASN A 138 20.07 11.21 -4.57
C ASN A 138 19.32 10.30 -5.56
N GLY A 139 19.64 10.45 -6.84
CA GLY A 139 19.14 9.61 -7.92
C GLY A 139 17.81 10.08 -8.51
N GLU A 140 17.62 9.83 -9.80
CA GLU A 140 16.37 10.08 -10.50
C GLU A 140 15.44 8.87 -10.33
N SER A 141 14.26 9.09 -9.79
CA SER A 141 13.20 8.08 -9.83
C SER A 141 12.61 8.03 -11.24
N LYS A 142 13.03 7.07 -12.04
CA LYS A 142 12.36 6.77 -13.31
C LYS A 142 11.28 5.75 -13.05
N ILE A 143 9.99 6.12 -13.23
CA ILE A 143 8.92 5.12 -13.28
C ILE A 143 9.08 4.43 -14.65
N PRO A 144 9.51 3.17 -14.71
CA PRO A 144 9.62 2.49 -15.99
C PRO A 144 8.23 2.40 -16.63
N LYS A 145 8.12 2.70 -17.93
CA LYS A 145 6.84 2.57 -18.65
C LYS A 145 6.20 1.20 -18.45
N MET A 146 7.02 0.16 -18.32
CA MET A 146 6.58 -1.20 -18.03
C MET A 146 5.89 -1.37 -16.66
N GLU A 147 6.26 -0.56 -15.65
CA GLU A 147 5.58 -0.59 -14.34
C GLU A 147 4.16 -0.05 -14.43
N LEU A 148 3.94 0.99 -15.21
CA LEU A 148 2.61 1.53 -15.45
C LEU A 148 1.70 0.49 -16.14
N LEU A 149 2.20 -0.12 -17.22
CA LEU A 149 1.47 -1.19 -17.94
C LEU A 149 1.20 -2.39 -17.03
N ARG A 150 2.17 -2.79 -16.22
CA ARG A 150 2.01 -3.88 -15.24
C ARG A 150 0.93 -3.55 -14.21
N THR A 151 0.93 -2.32 -13.70
CA THR A 151 -0.08 -1.87 -12.73
C THR A 151 -1.47 -1.89 -13.35
N LEU A 152 -1.65 -1.36 -14.56
CA LEU A 152 -2.91 -1.41 -15.29
C LEU A 152 -3.39 -2.86 -15.47
N LYS A 153 -2.52 -3.75 -15.98
CA LYS A 153 -2.85 -5.19 -16.14
C LYS A 153 -3.33 -5.80 -14.81
N ASN A 154 -2.61 -5.54 -13.73
CA ASN A 154 -2.93 -6.12 -12.42
C ASN A 154 -4.23 -5.56 -11.84
N VAL A 155 -4.56 -4.28 -12.07
CA VAL A 155 -5.87 -3.70 -11.70
C VAL A 155 -6.99 -4.48 -12.37
N PHE A 156 -6.88 -4.76 -13.68
CA PHE A 156 -7.90 -5.54 -14.39
C PHE A 156 -7.99 -6.98 -13.88
N ILE A 157 -6.86 -7.65 -13.63
CA ILE A 157 -6.86 -9.01 -13.06
C ILE A 157 -7.60 -9.03 -11.72
N LEU A 158 -7.31 -8.09 -10.81
CA LEU A 158 -7.97 -7.99 -9.52
C LEU A 158 -9.46 -7.65 -9.65
N LYS A 159 -9.82 -6.79 -10.60
CA LYS A 159 -11.22 -6.47 -10.93
C LYS A 159 -12.00 -7.69 -11.39
N TYR A 160 -11.46 -8.47 -12.34
CA TYR A 160 -12.10 -9.70 -12.81
C TYR A 160 -12.21 -10.76 -11.72
N PHE A 161 -11.23 -10.85 -10.85
CA PHE A 161 -11.30 -11.74 -9.69
C PHE A 161 -12.47 -11.37 -8.75
N ILE A 162 -12.75 -10.07 -8.56
CA ILE A 162 -13.94 -9.62 -7.83
C ILE A 162 -15.22 -10.10 -8.52
N VAL A 163 -15.34 -9.86 -9.83
CA VAL A 163 -16.53 -10.22 -10.61
C VAL A 163 -16.77 -11.73 -10.59
N TYR A 164 -15.72 -12.52 -10.76
CA TYR A 164 -15.79 -13.98 -10.69
C TYR A 164 -16.29 -14.49 -9.33
N LEU A 165 -15.80 -13.93 -8.23
CA LEU A 165 -16.28 -14.31 -6.90
C LEU A 165 -17.73 -13.90 -6.64
N TYR A 166 -18.16 -12.73 -7.13
CA TYR A 166 -19.56 -12.32 -7.07
C TYR A 166 -20.47 -13.29 -7.84
N SER A 167 -20.03 -13.80 -8.99
CA SER A 167 -20.80 -14.74 -9.78
C SER A 167 -20.96 -16.10 -9.10
N ILE A 168 -19.95 -16.56 -8.34
CA ILE A 168 -20.03 -17.83 -7.59
C ILE A 168 -20.92 -17.69 -6.35
N TRP A 169 -20.96 -16.53 -5.70
CA TRP A 169 -21.70 -16.33 -4.47
C TRP A 169 -23.21 -16.14 -4.68
N ASN A 170 -23.62 -15.72 -5.89
CA ASN A 170 -25.02 -15.46 -6.25
C ASN A 170 -25.68 -16.64 -7.03
N HIS A 171 -25.02 -17.78 -7.09
CA HIS A 171 -25.54 -19.09 -7.53
C HIS A 171 -25.46 -20.12 -6.40
#